data_0ebfa6156347eb4f7e0457e67ffe6c1e
#
_entry.id   0ebfa6156347eb4f7e0457e67ffe6c1e
#
_cell.length_a   1.000
_cell.length_b   1.000
_cell.length_c   1.000
_cell.angle_alpha   90.00
_cell.angle_beta   90.00
_cell.angle_gamma   90.00
#
_symmetry.space_group_name_H-M   'P 1'
#
loop_
_entity.id
_entity.type
_entity.pdbx_description
1 polymer ?
#
loop_
_entity_poly.entity_id
_entity_poly.type
_entity_poly.pdbx_seq_one_letter_code
_entity_poly.pdbx_strand_id
1 'polypeptide(L)'
;MSGFKTTQELLEETPVSRLVIRLGIPAMFGQLFNILYNIVDRIFIGKIPETGSLCLASIGVCAPALTALTAFAFMVGIGGASYMSISLGRKEERRAREIIGNAFFMILVISAAVTPLLLLNREKILYLLGSSKDMYPYAETYFTIYVCGTFASLLGCGMNQFILAQGFVRQGMFSVALGAVVNVVLDPIMIFGCGMGIAGAAWGTVIAQCCTCVYVICFLRSRIIPVRLCPSRLQKKIVLRILSIGCMSFMITILDNLIIIFLNTSLRKYGGDSQGDILITCATVIQSFMTIVACPAQGITTGCGTIFSFHYGAGNDTKIRQAFLYVFLLCGVYIGTLGIAVQVLPEVFAGFFLKESGTIQLTAGSIRMYTFALLGIAVQYALVDGLTAMGKVKYALPLSLFRKIVYMICLCILPLFLDIRYVFYAGTISDAVGALFSLILFWGAINPRIRRELSKERIVRHGQI
;
A
#
# COMPACT_ATOMS: atom_id res chain seq x y z
N MET A 1 25.66 -8.37 28.45
CA MET A 1 25.27 -7.50 27.32
C MET A 1 25.53 -8.29 26.03
N SER A 2 24.61 -9.18 25.65
CA SER A 2 24.72 -9.99 24.44
C SER A 2 24.36 -9.13 23.21
N GLY A 3 25.32 -9.10 22.27
CA GLY A 3 25.33 -8.20 21.12
C GLY A 3 24.05 -8.17 20.30
N PHE A 4 23.37 -7.03 20.32
CA PHE A 4 22.50 -6.63 19.23
C PHE A 4 23.41 -6.44 18.00
N LYS A 5 23.44 -7.44 17.10
CA LYS A 5 24.07 -7.28 15.79
C LYS A 5 23.53 -6.00 15.17
N THR A 6 24.41 -5.18 14.64
CA THR A 6 23.96 -3.99 13.89
C THR A 6 23.07 -4.44 12.75
N THR A 7 22.13 -3.61 12.33
CA THR A 7 21.21 -3.95 11.20
C THR A 7 22.00 -4.33 9.94
N GLN A 8 23.16 -3.72 9.75
CA GLN A 8 24.06 -4.05 8.63
C GLN A 8 24.61 -5.46 8.75
N GLU A 9 25.15 -5.85 9.91
CA GLU A 9 25.62 -7.23 10.18
C GLU A 9 24.49 -8.24 10.04
N LEU A 10 23.29 -7.91 10.49
CA LEU A 10 22.13 -8.77 10.33
C LEU A 10 21.82 -9.04 8.84
N LEU A 11 21.83 -8.00 8.01
CA LEU A 11 21.55 -8.11 6.57
C LEU A 11 22.70 -8.79 5.82
N GLU A 12 23.96 -8.57 6.23
CA GLU A 12 25.14 -9.17 5.60
C GLU A 12 25.31 -10.65 5.93
N GLU A 13 25.14 -11.04 7.19
CA GLU A 13 25.51 -12.39 7.66
C GLU A 13 24.33 -13.38 7.62
N THR A 14 23.08 -12.91 7.75
CA THR A 14 21.94 -13.83 7.83
C THR A 14 21.57 -14.38 6.44
N PRO A 15 21.24 -15.68 6.32
CA PRO A 15 20.70 -16.26 5.09
C PRO A 15 19.43 -15.54 4.63
N VAL A 16 19.31 -15.28 3.32
CA VAL A 16 18.19 -14.51 2.73
C VAL A 16 16.83 -15.14 3.05
N SER A 17 16.74 -16.47 3.08
CA SER A 17 15.49 -17.18 3.45
C SER A 17 14.99 -16.80 4.85
N ARG A 18 15.89 -16.75 5.84
CA ARG A 18 15.56 -16.34 7.22
C ARG A 18 15.22 -14.86 7.30
N LEU A 19 15.90 -14.01 6.51
CA LEU A 19 15.60 -12.57 6.45
C LEU A 19 14.21 -12.33 5.91
N VAL A 20 13.81 -12.99 4.83
CA VAL A 20 12.48 -12.86 4.21
C VAL A 20 11.39 -13.23 5.21
N ILE A 21 11.54 -14.34 5.94
CA ILE A 21 10.57 -14.74 6.98
C ILE A 21 10.57 -13.73 8.13
N ARG A 22 11.75 -13.32 8.61
CA ARG A 22 11.91 -12.42 9.76
C ARG A 22 11.37 -11.01 9.52
N LEU A 23 11.44 -10.53 8.28
CA LEU A 23 11.00 -9.19 7.89
C LEU A 23 9.61 -9.21 7.25
N GLY A 24 9.33 -10.19 6.39
CA GLY A 24 8.07 -10.27 5.64
C GLY A 24 6.87 -10.64 6.50
N ILE A 25 6.98 -11.67 7.36
CA ILE A 25 5.85 -12.13 8.18
C ILE A 25 5.36 -11.05 9.16
N PRO A 26 6.21 -10.38 9.96
CA PRO A 26 5.73 -9.30 10.80
C PRO A 26 5.09 -8.15 10.02
N ALA A 27 5.65 -7.78 8.86
CA ALA A 27 5.07 -6.73 8.03
C ALA A 27 3.70 -7.14 7.44
N MET A 28 3.52 -8.40 7.07
CA MET A 28 2.24 -8.99 6.67
C MET A 28 1.18 -8.83 7.78
N PHE A 29 1.52 -9.21 9.01
CA PHE A 29 0.62 -9.04 10.16
C PHE A 29 0.31 -7.57 10.43
N GLY A 30 1.26 -6.65 10.25
CA GLY A 30 1.03 -5.22 10.37
C GLY A 30 -0.08 -4.74 9.41
N GLN A 31 -0.08 -5.23 8.17
CA GLN A 31 -1.14 -4.91 7.20
C GLN A 31 -2.47 -5.59 7.53
N LEU A 32 -2.46 -6.80 8.07
CA LEU A 32 -3.69 -7.44 8.56
C LEU A 32 -4.34 -6.63 9.70
N PHE A 33 -3.57 -6.14 10.65
CA PHE A 33 -4.09 -5.25 11.70
C PHE A 33 -4.68 -3.97 11.11
N ASN A 34 -4.05 -3.42 10.07
CA ASN A 34 -4.55 -2.23 9.37
C ASN A 34 -5.93 -2.48 8.72
N ILE A 35 -6.13 -3.64 8.09
CA ILE A 35 -7.44 -4.03 7.52
C ILE A 35 -8.48 -4.20 8.62
N LEU A 36 -8.13 -4.92 9.69
CA LEU A 36 -9.05 -5.22 10.78
C LEU A 36 -9.56 -3.95 11.45
N TYR A 37 -8.68 -2.99 11.77
CA TYR A 37 -9.14 -1.76 12.38
C TYR A 37 -10.03 -0.94 11.45
N ASN A 38 -9.75 -0.88 10.15
CA ASN A 38 -10.62 -0.20 9.18
C ASN A 38 -12.03 -0.82 9.11
N ILE A 39 -12.13 -2.15 9.25
CA ILE A 39 -13.43 -2.84 9.30
C ILE A 39 -14.17 -2.49 10.58
N VAL A 40 -13.47 -2.52 11.72
CA VAL A 40 -14.06 -2.23 13.05
C VAL A 40 -14.54 -0.79 13.12
N ASP A 41 -13.76 0.18 12.65
CA ASP A 41 -14.14 1.60 12.55
C ASP A 41 -15.44 1.76 11.76
N ARG A 42 -15.54 1.15 10.57
CA ARG A 42 -16.76 1.20 9.76
C ARG A 42 -17.97 0.56 10.44
N ILE A 43 -17.76 -0.51 11.23
CA ILE A 43 -18.85 -1.13 12.02
C ILE A 43 -19.36 -0.17 13.07
N PHE A 44 -18.50 0.53 13.80
CA PHE A 44 -18.92 1.51 14.81
C PHE A 44 -19.66 2.68 14.17
N ILE A 45 -19.16 3.22 13.07
CA ILE A 45 -19.79 4.31 12.33
C ILE A 45 -21.18 3.91 11.79
N GLY A 46 -21.29 2.70 11.23
CA GLY A 46 -22.57 2.18 10.75
C GLY A 46 -23.62 1.96 11.85
N LYS A 47 -23.18 1.86 13.12
CA LYS A 47 -24.08 1.71 14.30
C LYS A 47 -24.46 3.04 14.94
N ILE A 48 -24.06 4.19 14.40
CA ILE A 48 -24.51 5.51 14.87
C ILE A 48 -26.04 5.58 14.75
N PRO A 49 -26.79 5.90 15.82
CA PRO A 49 -28.25 5.99 15.78
C PRO A 49 -28.73 6.97 14.72
N GLU A 50 -29.81 6.62 14.02
CA GLU A 50 -30.52 7.41 12.99
C GLU A 50 -29.70 7.76 11.74
N THR A 51 -28.38 8.04 11.88
CA THR A 51 -27.54 8.59 10.78
C THR A 51 -26.42 7.65 10.33
N GLY A 52 -26.30 6.45 10.89
CA GLY A 52 -25.17 5.55 10.64
C GLY A 52 -24.95 5.20 9.16
N SER A 53 -26.01 4.97 8.40
CA SER A 53 -25.92 4.69 6.96
C SER A 53 -25.41 5.90 6.17
N LEU A 54 -25.88 7.12 6.49
CA LEU A 54 -25.42 8.36 5.88
C LEU A 54 -23.97 8.67 6.25
N CYS A 55 -23.60 8.46 7.51
CA CYS A 55 -22.22 8.62 7.97
C CYS A 55 -21.25 7.64 7.25
N LEU A 56 -21.65 6.39 7.11
CA LEU A 56 -20.86 5.38 6.41
C LEU A 56 -20.68 5.72 4.92
N ALA A 57 -21.76 6.14 4.26
CA ALA A 57 -21.71 6.59 2.88
C ALA A 57 -20.83 7.85 2.71
N SER A 58 -20.91 8.79 3.66
CA SER A 58 -20.10 10.01 3.66
C SER A 58 -18.60 9.73 3.77
N ILE A 59 -18.19 8.74 4.59
CA ILE A 59 -16.79 8.29 4.66
C ILE A 59 -16.36 7.64 3.35
N GLY A 60 -17.26 6.88 2.71
CA GLY A 60 -17.00 6.31 1.39
C GLY A 60 -16.70 7.40 0.34
N VAL A 61 -17.41 8.51 0.37
CA VAL A 61 -17.17 9.68 -0.50
C VAL A 61 -15.81 10.33 -0.18
N CYS A 62 -15.41 10.43 1.09
CA CYS A 62 -14.12 10.99 1.47
C CYS A 62 -12.91 10.09 1.11
N ALA A 63 -13.10 8.77 1.04
CA ALA A 63 -12.03 7.79 0.92
C ALA A 63 -11.04 8.04 -0.23
N PRO A 64 -11.44 8.39 -1.47
CA PRO A 64 -10.49 8.65 -2.56
C PRO A 64 -9.54 9.82 -2.27
N ALA A 65 -10.04 10.91 -1.67
CA ALA A 65 -9.20 12.05 -1.32
C ALA A 65 -8.22 11.70 -0.19
N LEU A 66 -8.66 10.94 0.80
CA LEU A 66 -7.81 10.49 1.91
C LEU A 66 -6.75 9.48 1.44
N THR A 67 -7.11 8.62 0.49
CA THR A 67 -6.14 7.72 -0.15
C THR A 67 -5.10 8.49 -0.96
N ALA A 68 -5.51 9.54 -1.67
CA ALA A 68 -4.58 10.42 -2.38
C ALA A 68 -3.59 11.12 -1.42
N LEU A 69 -4.05 11.52 -0.23
CA LEU A 69 -3.17 12.05 0.83
C LEU A 69 -2.10 11.04 1.24
N THR A 70 -2.49 9.81 1.54
CA THR A 70 -1.54 8.76 1.95
C THR A 70 -0.56 8.39 0.83
N ALA A 71 -0.95 8.55 -0.44
CA ALA A 71 -0.06 8.35 -1.57
C ALA A 71 1.15 9.32 -1.55
N PHE A 72 0.98 10.56 -1.09
CA PHE A 72 2.10 11.49 -0.88
C PHE A 72 3.04 11.02 0.23
N ALA A 73 2.50 10.48 1.33
CA ALA A 73 3.31 9.91 2.40
C ALA A 73 4.16 8.74 1.90
N PHE A 74 3.58 7.84 1.14
CA PHE A 74 4.29 6.69 0.55
C PHE A 74 5.27 7.12 -0.54
N MET A 75 4.97 8.14 -1.32
CA MET A 75 5.92 8.70 -2.29
C MET A 75 7.22 9.11 -1.62
N VAL A 76 7.15 9.89 -0.55
CA VAL A 76 8.34 10.34 0.17
C VAL A 76 8.92 9.23 1.04
N GLY A 77 8.07 8.46 1.72
CA GLY A 77 8.46 7.38 2.63
C GLY A 77 9.17 6.24 1.90
N ILE A 78 8.55 5.61 0.93
CA ILE A 78 9.13 4.47 0.18
C ILE A 78 10.33 4.95 -0.65
N GLY A 79 10.21 6.10 -1.33
CA GLY A 79 11.30 6.65 -2.12
C GLY A 79 12.54 6.99 -1.29
N GLY A 80 12.34 7.64 -0.16
CA GLY A 80 13.41 8.01 0.77
C GLY A 80 14.01 6.81 1.49
N ALA A 81 13.17 5.90 1.98
CA ALA A 81 13.60 4.68 2.67
C ALA A 81 14.44 3.76 1.78
N SER A 82 14.01 3.54 0.53
CA SER A 82 14.78 2.78 -0.45
C SER A 82 16.13 3.44 -0.75
N TYR A 83 16.15 4.78 -0.97
CA TYR A 83 17.38 5.51 -1.22
C TYR A 83 18.34 5.48 -0.02
N MET A 84 17.82 5.62 1.21
CA MET A 84 18.59 5.49 2.44
C MET A 84 19.20 4.08 2.57
N SER A 85 18.41 3.02 2.35
CA SER A 85 18.88 1.64 2.46
C SER A 85 19.95 1.30 1.41
N ILE A 86 19.83 1.82 0.17
CA ILE A 86 20.88 1.72 -0.86
C ILE A 86 22.17 2.40 -0.38
N SER A 87 22.07 3.60 0.21
CA SER A 87 23.22 4.33 0.74
C SER A 87 23.89 3.58 1.90
N LEU A 88 23.09 2.93 2.77
CA LEU A 88 23.62 2.06 3.83
C LEU A 88 24.37 0.84 3.26
N GLY A 89 23.82 0.20 2.22
CA GLY A 89 24.51 -0.89 1.51
C GLY A 89 25.83 -0.46 0.85
N ARG A 90 25.95 0.84 0.52
CA ARG A 90 27.18 1.46 0.04
C ARG A 90 28.11 1.93 1.15
N LYS A 91 27.74 1.78 2.42
CA LYS A 91 28.45 2.27 3.61
C LYS A 91 28.57 3.81 3.66
N GLU A 92 27.63 4.52 3.00
CA GLU A 92 27.53 5.99 2.97
C GLU A 92 26.62 6.50 4.11
N GLU A 93 27.01 6.29 5.38
CA GLU A 93 26.15 6.63 6.54
C GLU A 93 25.76 8.09 6.61
N ARG A 94 26.69 9.01 6.29
CA ARG A 94 26.44 10.46 6.29
C ARG A 94 25.28 10.78 5.33
N ARG A 95 25.32 10.21 4.14
CA ARG A 95 24.29 10.40 3.12
C ARG A 95 22.95 9.80 3.55
N ALA A 96 22.96 8.66 4.21
CA ALA A 96 21.75 8.07 4.77
C ALA A 96 21.06 8.99 5.79
N ARG A 97 21.83 9.68 6.65
CA ARG A 97 21.31 10.69 7.60
C ARG A 97 20.76 11.94 6.90
N GLU A 98 21.41 12.39 5.84
CA GLU A 98 20.91 13.52 5.04
C GLU A 98 19.58 13.16 4.35
N ILE A 99 19.42 11.93 3.86
CA ILE A 99 18.20 11.45 3.18
C ILE A 99 17.01 11.45 4.14
N ILE A 100 17.13 10.88 5.34
CA ILE A 100 16.02 10.82 6.30
C ILE A 100 15.61 12.24 6.77
N GLY A 101 16.56 13.15 6.97
CA GLY A 101 16.25 14.54 7.32
C GLY A 101 15.57 15.30 6.20
N ASN A 102 16.00 15.12 4.94
CA ASN A 102 15.34 15.69 3.76
C ASN A 102 13.92 15.15 3.59
N ALA A 103 13.71 13.83 3.74
CA ALA A 103 12.38 13.23 3.64
C ALA A 103 11.43 13.75 4.72
N PHE A 104 11.89 13.87 5.96
CA PHE A 104 11.11 14.47 7.06
C PHE A 104 10.64 15.88 6.69
N PHE A 105 11.55 16.73 6.23
CA PHE A 105 11.21 18.09 5.83
C PHE A 105 10.27 18.13 4.61
N MET A 106 10.47 17.24 3.63
CA MET A 106 9.56 17.12 2.48
C MET A 106 8.13 16.81 2.91
N ILE A 107 7.94 15.86 3.84
CA ILE A 107 6.60 15.52 4.36
C ILE A 107 5.98 16.73 5.06
N LEU A 108 6.77 17.51 5.84
CA LEU A 108 6.28 18.72 6.47
C LEU A 108 5.79 19.75 5.45
N VAL A 109 6.58 20.01 4.41
CA VAL A 109 6.23 20.97 3.36
C VAL A 109 4.99 20.49 2.59
N ILE A 110 4.92 19.21 2.25
CA ILE A 110 3.75 18.64 1.54
C ILE A 110 2.50 18.76 2.42
N SER A 111 2.56 18.40 3.71
CA SER A 111 1.40 18.53 4.60
C SER A 111 0.98 19.99 4.78
N ALA A 112 1.93 20.90 4.94
CA ALA A 112 1.64 22.33 5.06
C ALA A 112 1.03 22.95 3.79
N ALA A 113 1.34 22.41 2.59
CA ALA A 113 0.77 22.87 1.34
C ALA A 113 -0.60 22.22 1.03
N VAL A 114 -0.70 20.90 1.25
CA VAL A 114 -1.89 20.13 0.87
C VAL A 114 -3.05 20.34 1.85
N THR A 115 -2.79 20.50 3.15
CA THR A 115 -3.85 20.73 4.15
C THR A 115 -4.70 21.97 3.83
N PRO A 116 -4.14 23.18 3.66
CA PRO A 116 -4.97 24.35 3.32
C PRO A 116 -5.61 24.23 1.94
N LEU A 117 -4.93 23.62 0.96
CA LEU A 117 -5.50 23.39 -0.37
C LEU A 117 -6.79 22.56 -0.30
N LEU A 118 -6.79 21.48 0.48
CA LEU A 118 -7.96 20.61 0.66
C LEU A 118 -9.06 21.29 1.48
N LEU A 119 -8.70 22.00 2.56
CA LEU A 119 -9.69 22.69 3.40
C LEU A 119 -10.38 23.83 2.65
N LEU A 120 -9.66 24.61 1.86
CA LEU A 120 -10.23 25.70 1.07
C LEU A 120 -11.13 25.22 -0.07
N ASN A 121 -10.86 24.05 -0.62
CA ASN A 121 -11.62 23.45 -1.71
C ASN A 121 -12.53 22.29 -1.28
N ARG A 122 -12.74 22.06 0.03
CA ARG A 122 -13.47 20.90 0.56
C ARG A 122 -14.84 20.70 -0.06
N GLU A 123 -15.61 21.77 -0.22
CA GLU A 123 -16.93 21.71 -0.80
C GLU A 123 -16.90 21.19 -2.25
N LYS A 124 -16.06 21.79 -3.09
CA LYS A 124 -15.91 21.37 -4.49
C LYS A 124 -15.41 19.93 -4.61
N ILE A 125 -14.47 19.55 -3.76
CA ILE A 125 -13.89 18.19 -3.76
C ILE A 125 -14.96 17.17 -3.36
N LEU A 126 -15.72 17.41 -2.29
CA LEU A 126 -16.73 16.48 -1.80
C LEU A 126 -17.87 16.30 -2.81
N TYR A 127 -18.35 17.37 -3.43
CA TYR A 127 -19.34 17.25 -4.49
C TYR A 127 -18.79 16.56 -5.75
N LEU A 128 -17.55 16.83 -6.13
CA LEU A 128 -16.88 16.12 -7.24
C LEU A 128 -16.75 14.62 -6.98
N LEU A 129 -16.54 14.23 -5.72
CA LEU A 129 -16.45 12.83 -5.29
C LEU A 129 -17.81 12.15 -5.12
N GLY A 130 -18.91 12.86 -5.34
CA GLY A 130 -20.27 12.31 -5.35
C GLY A 130 -21.07 12.50 -4.08
N SER A 131 -20.72 13.49 -3.23
CA SER A 131 -21.54 13.83 -2.06
C SER A 131 -22.90 14.36 -2.48
N SER A 132 -23.98 13.84 -1.89
CA SER A 132 -25.31 14.43 -1.98
C SER A 132 -25.48 15.57 -0.96
N LYS A 133 -26.57 16.35 -1.09
CA LYS A 133 -26.89 17.41 -0.12
C LYS A 133 -27.06 16.87 1.29
N ASP A 134 -27.66 15.69 1.44
CA ASP A 134 -27.92 15.06 2.73
C ASP A 134 -26.65 14.46 3.36
N MET A 135 -25.70 13.99 2.53
CA MET A 135 -24.42 13.46 2.98
C MET A 135 -23.40 14.55 3.30
N TYR A 136 -23.50 15.71 2.66
CA TYR A 136 -22.49 16.76 2.72
C TYR A 136 -22.14 17.20 4.16
N PRO A 137 -23.09 17.45 5.09
CA PRO A 137 -22.73 17.88 6.44
C PRO A 137 -21.87 16.87 7.20
N TYR A 138 -22.14 15.59 6.99
CA TYR A 138 -21.38 14.49 7.61
C TYR A 138 -20.00 14.32 6.95
N ALA A 139 -19.97 14.38 5.62
CA ALA A 139 -18.74 14.30 4.84
C ALA A 139 -17.81 15.49 5.14
N GLU A 140 -18.35 16.71 5.20
CA GLU A 140 -17.57 17.91 5.53
C GLU A 140 -16.97 17.84 6.94
N THR A 141 -17.77 17.42 7.91
CA THR A 141 -17.31 17.27 9.29
C THR A 141 -16.15 16.26 9.39
N TYR A 142 -16.35 15.06 8.85
CA TYR A 142 -15.31 14.03 8.87
C TYR A 142 -14.05 14.46 8.12
N PHE A 143 -14.24 14.97 6.89
CA PHE A 143 -13.14 15.40 6.03
C PHE A 143 -12.32 16.53 6.65
N THR A 144 -12.97 17.54 7.22
CA THR A 144 -12.30 18.70 7.83
C THR A 144 -11.45 18.26 9.02
N ILE A 145 -12.00 17.45 9.94
CA ILE A 145 -11.25 16.95 11.11
C ILE A 145 -10.07 16.09 10.66
N TYR A 146 -10.30 15.14 9.74
CA TYR A 146 -9.25 14.26 9.23
C TYR A 146 -8.12 15.04 8.54
N VAL A 147 -8.47 16.03 7.70
CA VAL A 147 -7.49 16.86 6.98
C VAL A 147 -6.68 17.74 7.93
N CYS A 148 -7.26 18.20 9.04
CA CYS A 148 -6.48 18.87 10.10
C CYS A 148 -5.42 17.94 10.72
N GLY A 149 -5.68 16.63 10.78
CA GLY A 149 -4.75 15.60 11.21
C GLY A 149 -3.70 15.16 10.17
N THR A 150 -3.73 15.71 8.95
CA THR A 150 -2.86 15.29 7.82
C THR A 150 -1.38 15.28 8.19
N PHE A 151 -0.91 16.25 8.94
CA PHE A 151 0.48 16.34 9.40
C PHE A 151 0.91 15.07 10.16
N ALA A 152 0.11 14.62 11.13
CA ALA A 152 0.39 13.42 11.91
C ALA A 152 0.28 12.15 11.05
N SER A 153 -0.73 12.09 10.18
CA SER A 153 -0.96 10.97 9.26
C SER A 153 0.22 10.77 8.31
N LEU A 154 0.62 11.82 7.59
CA LEU A 154 1.70 11.74 6.60
C LEU A 154 3.06 11.46 7.25
N LEU A 155 3.35 12.09 8.40
CA LEU A 155 4.59 11.81 9.13
C LEU A 155 4.60 10.38 9.70
N GLY A 156 3.50 9.94 10.33
CA GLY A 156 3.40 8.59 10.86
C GLY A 156 3.62 7.54 9.79
N CYS A 157 2.87 7.60 8.70
CA CYS A 157 2.96 6.63 7.61
C CYS A 157 4.29 6.71 6.83
N GLY A 158 4.71 7.93 6.45
CA GLY A 158 5.90 8.13 5.63
C GLY A 158 7.19 7.83 6.38
N MET A 159 7.32 8.30 7.63
CA MET A 159 8.53 8.07 8.42
C MET A 159 8.63 6.64 8.94
N ASN A 160 7.51 5.92 9.09
CA ASN A 160 7.52 4.50 9.43
C ASN A 160 8.28 3.65 8.40
N GLN A 161 8.27 4.04 7.11
CA GLN A 161 9.03 3.35 6.07
C GLN A 161 10.54 3.35 6.34
N PHE A 162 11.06 4.39 7.01
CA PHE A 162 12.46 4.48 7.42
C PHE A 162 12.81 3.54 8.58
N ILE A 163 11.85 3.22 9.46
CA ILE A 163 12.01 2.20 10.49
C ILE A 163 12.12 0.81 9.83
N LEU A 164 11.21 0.52 8.90
CA LEU A 164 11.20 -0.73 8.14
C LEU A 164 12.51 -0.91 7.35
N ALA A 165 12.96 0.15 6.65
CA ALA A 165 14.16 0.13 5.82
C ALA A 165 15.47 -0.05 6.61
N GLN A 166 15.45 0.16 7.90
CA GLN A 166 16.57 -0.15 8.80
C GLN A 166 16.46 -1.54 9.44
N GLY A 167 15.48 -2.37 8.99
CA GLY A 167 15.30 -3.74 9.46
C GLY A 167 14.52 -3.88 10.78
N PHE A 168 14.02 -2.76 11.34
CA PHE A 168 13.22 -2.76 12.56
C PHE A 168 11.73 -3.00 12.27
N VAL A 169 11.42 -4.07 11.50
CA VAL A 169 10.06 -4.34 11.03
C VAL A 169 9.07 -4.56 12.18
N ARG A 170 9.50 -5.21 13.28
CA ARG A 170 8.64 -5.39 14.47
C ARG A 170 8.21 -4.07 15.08
N GLN A 171 9.10 -3.09 15.16
CA GLN A 171 8.82 -1.75 15.69
C GLN A 171 7.94 -0.95 14.73
N GLY A 172 8.19 -1.06 13.42
CA GLY A 172 7.31 -0.49 12.40
C GLY A 172 5.89 -1.08 12.46
N MET A 173 5.76 -2.40 12.63
CA MET A 173 4.48 -3.07 12.85
C MET A 173 3.82 -2.61 14.17
N PHE A 174 4.60 -2.50 15.26
CA PHE A 174 4.08 -2.05 16.54
C PHE A 174 3.49 -0.63 16.45
N SER A 175 4.10 0.27 15.67
CA SER A 175 3.55 1.62 15.45
C SER A 175 2.17 1.59 14.80
N VAL A 176 1.96 0.70 13.82
CA VAL A 176 0.66 0.52 13.16
C VAL A 176 -0.35 -0.10 14.11
N ALA A 177 0.06 -1.15 14.84
CA ALA A 177 -0.80 -1.81 15.84
C ALA A 177 -1.20 -0.85 16.98
N LEU A 178 -0.28 0.01 17.44
CA LEU A 178 -0.57 1.05 18.44
C LEU A 178 -1.68 1.99 17.94
N GLY A 179 -1.56 2.51 16.71
CA GLY A 179 -2.60 3.35 16.12
C GLY A 179 -3.93 2.62 16.01
N ALA A 180 -3.92 1.37 15.54
CA ALA A 180 -5.13 0.55 15.43
C ALA A 180 -5.82 0.33 16.79
N VAL A 181 -5.08 -0.02 17.84
CA VAL A 181 -5.63 -0.22 19.19
C VAL A 181 -6.20 1.08 19.76
N VAL A 182 -5.45 2.19 19.62
CA VAL A 182 -5.92 3.51 20.09
C VAL A 182 -7.22 3.90 19.39
N ASN A 183 -7.31 3.71 18.07
CA ASN A 183 -8.51 4.02 17.30
C ASN A 183 -9.70 3.16 17.75
N VAL A 184 -9.55 1.82 17.78
CA VAL A 184 -10.62 0.88 18.21
C VAL A 184 -11.13 1.18 19.62
N VAL A 185 -10.26 1.67 20.52
CA VAL A 185 -10.66 2.04 21.89
C VAL A 185 -11.34 3.40 21.90
N LEU A 186 -10.84 4.39 21.15
CA LEU A 186 -11.38 5.75 21.15
C LEU A 186 -12.69 5.87 20.39
N ASP A 187 -12.89 5.12 19.33
CA ASP A 187 -14.10 5.21 18.50
C ASP A 187 -15.40 5.02 19.32
N PRO A 188 -15.60 3.91 20.08
CA PRO A 188 -16.82 3.76 20.86
C PRO A 188 -16.96 4.81 21.97
N ILE A 189 -15.87 5.27 22.56
CA ILE A 189 -15.88 6.31 23.59
C ILE A 189 -16.34 7.65 22.99
N MET A 190 -15.75 8.05 21.85
CA MET A 190 -16.05 9.35 21.26
C MET A 190 -17.36 9.36 20.47
N ILE A 191 -17.67 8.27 19.76
CA ILE A 191 -18.90 8.15 18.97
C ILE A 191 -20.13 8.07 19.90
N PHE A 192 -20.12 7.13 20.87
CA PHE A 192 -21.27 6.81 21.69
C PHE A 192 -21.17 7.41 23.08
N GLY A 193 -19.99 7.33 23.74
CA GLY A 193 -19.81 7.84 25.11
C GLY A 193 -19.90 9.36 25.20
N CYS A 194 -19.24 10.07 24.28
CA CYS A 194 -19.29 11.53 24.19
C CYS A 194 -20.42 12.04 23.28
N GLY A 195 -21.15 11.17 22.59
CA GLY A 195 -22.23 11.55 21.69
C GLY A 195 -21.80 12.35 20.45
N MET A 196 -20.52 12.29 20.06
CA MET A 196 -19.98 13.10 18.96
C MET A 196 -20.31 12.54 17.57
N GLY A 197 -20.88 11.33 17.46
CA GLY A 197 -21.23 10.71 16.18
C GLY A 197 -20.03 10.62 15.23
N ILE A 198 -20.22 11.04 13.97
CA ILE A 198 -19.15 10.99 12.93
C ILE A 198 -17.92 11.84 13.27
N ALA A 199 -18.10 12.96 13.98
CA ALA A 199 -16.98 13.78 14.44
C ALA A 199 -16.10 12.99 15.44
N GLY A 200 -16.72 12.14 16.28
CA GLY A 200 -16.03 11.26 17.21
C GLY A 200 -15.12 10.26 16.49
N ALA A 201 -15.62 9.60 15.43
CA ALA A 201 -14.82 8.72 14.59
C ALA A 201 -13.62 9.44 13.94
N ALA A 202 -13.84 10.65 13.40
CA ALA A 202 -12.77 11.45 12.82
C ALA A 202 -11.69 11.83 13.84
N TRP A 203 -12.07 12.28 15.04
CA TRP A 203 -11.13 12.59 16.11
C TRP A 203 -10.42 11.34 16.64
N GLY A 204 -11.12 10.20 16.81
CA GLY A 204 -10.51 8.93 17.17
C GLY A 204 -9.38 8.56 16.23
N THR A 205 -9.64 8.67 14.91
CA THR A 205 -8.63 8.41 13.87
C THR A 205 -7.46 9.39 13.95
N VAL A 206 -7.70 10.70 14.09
CA VAL A 206 -6.64 11.71 14.18
C VAL A 206 -5.76 11.49 15.42
N ILE A 207 -6.36 11.22 16.57
CA ILE A 207 -5.60 10.95 17.80
C ILE A 207 -4.75 9.68 17.65
N ALA A 208 -5.29 8.62 17.06
CA ALA A 208 -4.55 7.39 16.76
C ALA A 208 -3.35 7.65 15.83
N GLN A 209 -3.54 8.48 14.80
CA GLN A 209 -2.46 8.91 13.91
C GLN A 209 -1.41 9.76 14.63
N CYS A 210 -1.82 10.65 15.55
CA CYS A 210 -0.90 11.41 16.39
C CYS A 210 -0.06 10.49 17.29
N CYS A 211 -0.67 9.49 17.93
CA CYS A 211 0.05 8.50 18.76
C CYS A 211 1.07 7.71 17.92
N THR A 212 0.67 7.26 16.74
CA THR A 212 1.57 6.59 15.79
C THR A 212 2.73 7.49 15.37
N CYS A 213 2.44 8.75 15.02
CA CYS A 213 3.43 9.73 14.62
C CYS A 213 4.45 10.00 15.73
N VAL A 214 3.97 10.22 16.96
CA VAL A 214 4.85 10.45 18.13
C VAL A 214 5.75 9.23 18.36
N TYR A 215 5.18 8.02 18.35
CA TYR A 215 5.98 6.80 18.49
C TYR A 215 7.07 6.69 17.42
N VAL A 216 6.71 6.86 16.15
CA VAL A 216 7.64 6.77 15.00
C VAL A 216 8.77 7.79 15.12
N ILE A 217 8.46 9.06 15.45
CA ILE A 217 9.47 10.11 15.58
C ILE A 217 10.37 9.85 16.80
N CYS A 218 9.81 9.44 17.94
CA CYS A 218 10.59 9.10 19.12
C CYS A 218 11.53 7.93 18.84
N PHE A 219 11.04 6.88 18.15
CA PHE A 219 11.87 5.73 17.79
C PHE A 219 12.99 6.12 16.81
N LEU A 220 12.71 6.93 15.79
CA LEU A 220 13.72 7.41 14.83
C LEU A 220 14.77 8.35 15.45
N ARG A 221 14.49 8.95 16.61
CA ARG A 221 15.45 9.74 17.40
C ARG A 221 16.21 8.92 18.44
N SER A 222 15.77 7.69 18.71
CA SER A 222 16.37 6.85 19.74
C SER A 222 17.82 6.47 19.42
N ARG A 223 18.55 6.00 20.47
CA ARG A 223 19.94 5.52 20.31
C ARG A 223 20.03 4.11 19.75
N ILE A 224 18.91 3.42 19.60
CA ILE A 224 18.83 2.04 19.14
C ILE A 224 19.01 1.96 17.61
N ILE A 225 18.56 2.98 16.90
CA ILE A 225 18.53 2.99 15.45
C ILE A 225 19.84 3.52 14.84
N PRO A 226 20.42 2.84 13.82
CA PRO A 226 21.69 3.22 13.21
C PRO A 226 21.65 4.61 12.57
N VAL A 227 20.64 4.88 11.78
CA VAL A 227 20.44 6.16 11.11
C VAL A 227 19.34 6.94 11.83
N ARG A 228 19.75 7.88 12.67
CA ARG A 228 18.81 8.70 13.45
C ARG A 228 18.27 9.85 12.62
N LEU A 229 17.05 10.24 12.95
CA LEU A 229 16.45 11.44 12.41
C LEU A 229 17.18 12.68 12.98
N CYS A 230 17.93 13.35 12.12
CA CYS A 230 18.60 14.60 12.42
C CYS A 230 18.16 15.67 11.43
N PRO A 231 18.01 16.94 11.86
CA PRO A 231 17.80 18.04 10.95
C PRO A 231 18.93 18.11 9.93
N SER A 232 18.59 18.19 8.67
CA SER A 232 19.56 18.34 7.57
C SER A 232 19.13 19.48 6.65
N ARG A 233 20.10 20.12 6.00
CA ARG A 233 19.80 21.14 4.98
C ARG A 233 19.14 20.45 3.79
N LEU A 234 18.11 21.08 3.23
CA LEU A 234 17.46 20.62 2.01
C LEU A 234 18.45 20.62 0.86
N GLN A 235 18.60 19.45 0.23
CA GLN A 235 19.46 19.25 -0.92
C GLN A 235 18.61 18.85 -2.13
N LYS A 236 18.54 19.72 -3.14
CA LYS A 236 17.75 19.50 -4.37
C LYS A 236 18.03 18.12 -5.01
N LYS A 237 19.29 17.67 -5.01
CA LYS A 237 19.67 16.37 -5.58
C LYS A 237 19.04 15.20 -4.81
N ILE A 238 18.97 15.29 -3.47
CA ILE A 238 18.35 14.25 -2.62
C ILE A 238 16.85 14.26 -2.82
N VAL A 239 16.21 15.44 -2.78
CA VAL A 239 14.77 15.62 -2.98
C VAL A 239 14.32 15.03 -4.33
N LEU A 240 14.98 15.40 -5.42
CA LEU A 240 14.66 14.88 -6.76
C LEU A 240 14.83 13.36 -6.85
N ARG A 241 15.83 12.81 -6.17
CA ARG A 241 16.04 11.36 -6.17
C ARG A 241 14.97 10.63 -5.36
N ILE A 242 14.56 11.16 -4.20
CA ILE A 242 13.43 10.64 -3.41
C ILE A 242 12.16 10.64 -4.25
N LEU A 243 11.82 11.76 -4.88
CA LEU A 243 10.65 11.88 -5.74
C LEU A 243 10.70 10.92 -6.93
N SER A 244 11.86 10.79 -7.58
CA SER A 244 12.04 9.88 -8.72
C SER A 244 11.80 8.41 -8.37
N ILE A 245 12.20 7.96 -7.17
CA ILE A 245 11.96 6.59 -6.71
C ILE A 245 10.52 6.44 -6.23
N GLY A 246 10.02 7.40 -5.47
CA GLY A 246 8.70 7.34 -4.85
C GLY A 246 7.54 7.61 -5.79
N CYS A 247 7.77 8.27 -6.93
CA CYS A 247 6.74 8.53 -7.95
C CYS A 247 6.04 7.24 -8.40
N MET A 248 6.72 6.11 -8.39
CA MET A 248 6.15 4.81 -8.70
C MET A 248 4.99 4.46 -7.79
N SER A 249 5.21 4.51 -6.47
CA SER A 249 4.17 4.18 -5.48
C SER A 249 2.98 5.13 -5.56
N PHE A 250 3.23 6.42 -5.80
CA PHE A 250 2.20 7.42 -6.03
C PHE A 250 1.34 7.11 -7.26
N MET A 251 1.99 6.85 -8.41
CA MET A 251 1.30 6.52 -9.65
C MET A 251 0.48 5.24 -9.54
N ILE A 252 1.00 4.21 -8.86
CA ILE A 252 0.28 2.96 -8.63
C ILE A 252 -1.02 3.23 -7.88
N THR A 253 -0.95 3.97 -6.77
CA THR A 253 -2.12 4.26 -5.93
C THR A 253 -3.20 5.05 -6.67
N ILE A 254 -2.81 6.07 -7.46
CA ILE A 254 -3.76 6.85 -8.26
C ILE A 254 -4.42 5.98 -9.33
N LEU A 255 -3.64 5.17 -10.03
CA LEU A 255 -4.16 4.29 -11.09
C LEU A 255 -5.11 3.22 -10.53
N ASP A 256 -4.87 2.70 -9.32
CA ASP A 256 -5.79 1.74 -8.69
C ASP A 256 -7.14 2.37 -8.41
N ASN A 257 -7.18 3.63 -7.94
CA ASN A 257 -8.44 4.35 -7.76
C ASN A 257 -9.17 4.61 -9.10
N LEU A 258 -8.43 5.00 -10.14
CA LEU A 258 -9.01 5.21 -11.49
C LEU A 258 -9.60 3.92 -12.06
N ILE A 259 -8.93 2.78 -11.86
CA ILE A 259 -9.41 1.48 -12.31
C ILE A 259 -10.73 1.10 -11.65
N ILE A 260 -10.91 1.36 -10.35
CA ILE A 260 -12.17 1.08 -9.63
C ILE A 260 -13.31 1.95 -10.21
N ILE A 261 -13.06 3.23 -10.44
CA ILE A 261 -14.04 4.14 -11.05
C ILE A 261 -14.43 3.64 -12.44
N PHE A 262 -13.44 3.25 -13.24
CA PHE A 262 -13.66 2.76 -14.60
C PHE A 262 -14.43 1.45 -14.63
N LEU A 263 -14.13 0.51 -13.72
CA LEU A 263 -14.88 -0.75 -13.57
C LEU A 263 -16.35 -0.47 -13.24
N ASN A 264 -16.63 0.34 -12.22
CA ASN A 264 -17.99 0.67 -11.81
C ASN A 264 -18.77 1.36 -12.92
N THR A 265 -18.13 2.27 -13.66
CA THR A 265 -18.74 2.96 -14.81
C THR A 265 -19.07 1.97 -15.94
N SER A 266 -18.17 1.04 -16.24
CA SER A 266 -18.40 -0.02 -17.25
C SER A 266 -19.54 -0.93 -16.85
N LEU A 267 -19.58 -1.41 -15.61
CA LEU A 267 -20.66 -2.27 -15.10
C LEU A 267 -22.02 -1.58 -15.17
N ARG A 268 -22.10 -0.29 -14.85
CA ARG A 268 -23.34 0.49 -14.94
C ARG A 268 -23.76 0.73 -16.38
N LYS A 269 -22.80 1.11 -17.24
CA LYS A 269 -23.08 1.43 -18.65
C LYS A 269 -23.61 0.23 -19.44
N TYR A 270 -23.00 -0.93 -19.27
CA TYR A 270 -23.33 -2.14 -20.04
C TYR A 270 -24.32 -3.06 -19.33
N GLY A 271 -24.45 -2.99 -17.99
CA GLY A 271 -25.41 -3.77 -17.21
C GLY A 271 -26.81 -3.16 -17.12
N GLY A 272 -26.97 -1.88 -17.49
CA GLY A 272 -28.23 -1.16 -17.32
C GLY A 272 -28.63 -0.95 -15.85
N ASP A 273 -29.84 -0.41 -15.62
CA ASP A 273 -30.25 0.01 -14.27
C ASP A 273 -30.46 -1.16 -13.29
N SER A 274 -30.95 -2.34 -13.76
CA SER A 274 -31.28 -3.46 -12.88
C SER A 274 -30.09 -4.44 -12.66
N GLN A 275 -29.41 -4.84 -13.73
CA GLN A 275 -28.28 -5.76 -13.61
C GLN A 275 -26.98 -5.06 -13.19
N GLY A 276 -26.83 -3.77 -13.56
CA GLY A 276 -25.65 -2.99 -13.20
C GLY A 276 -25.45 -2.89 -11.69
N ASP A 277 -26.50 -2.63 -10.92
CA ASP A 277 -26.40 -2.53 -9.46
C ASP A 277 -26.01 -3.86 -8.79
N ILE A 278 -26.53 -4.97 -9.30
CA ILE A 278 -26.16 -6.32 -8.81
C ILE A 278 -24.67 -6.60 -9.13
N LEU A 279 -24.22 -6.28 -10.34
CA LEU A 279 -22.83 -6.49 -10.75
C LEU A 279 -21.84 -5.57 -10.01
N ILE A 280 -22.24 -4.34 -9.69
CA ILE A 280 -21.46 -3.43 -8.83
C ILE A 280 -21.35 -4.03 -7.42
N THR A 281 -22.42 -4.63 -6.91
CA THR A 281 -22.39 -5.34 -5.62
C THR A 281 -21.41 -6.52 -5.67
N CYS A 282 -21.44 -7.33 -6.74
CA CYS A 282 -20.46 -8.40 -6.96
C CYS A 282 -19.01 -7.84 -6.98
N ALA A 283 -18.78 -6.75 -7.72
CA ALA A 283 -17.49 -6.11 -7.82
C ALA A 283 -17.00 -5.61 -6.45
N THR A 284 -17.88 -5.07 -5.62
CA THR A 284 -17.56 -4.60 -4.27
C THR A 284 -17.12 -5.75 -3.36
N VAL A 285 -17.77 -6.90 -3.42
CA VAL A 285 -17.38 -8.10 -2.69
C VAL A 285 -16.03 -8.63 -3.18
N ILE A 286 -15.82 -8.67 -4.50
CA ILE A 286 -14.52 -9.05 -5.10
C ILE A 286 -13.42 -8.09 -4.63
N GLN A 287 -13.64 -6.76 -4.64
CA GLN A 287 -12.67 -5.77 -4.18
C GLN A 287 -12.33 -5.95 -2.68
N SER A 288 -13.33 -6.32 -1.87
CA SER A 288 -13.10 -6.63 -0.45
C SER A 288 -12.18 -7.85 -0.29
N PHE A 289 -12.40 -8.90 -1.07
CA PHE A 289 -11.51 -10.06 -1.12
C PHE A 289 -10.11 -9.67 -1.59
N MET A 290 -10.01 -8.91 -2.66
CA MET A 290 -8.73 -8.44 -3.20
C MET A 290 -7.95 -7.59 -2.20
N THR A 291 -8.62 -6.82 -1.35
CA THR A 291 -7.96 -6.08 -0.27
C THR A 291 -7.31 -7.02 0.76
N ILE A 292 -8.00 -8.12 1.13
CA ILE A 292 -7.46 -9.15 2.04
C ILE A 292 -6.25 -9.85 1.40
N VAL A 293 -6.24 -10.04 0.09
CA VAL A 293 -5.12 -10.65 -0.64
C VAL A 293 -3.96 -9.66 -0.79
N ALA A 294 -4.25 -8.45 -1.25
CA ALA A 294 -3.26 -7.47 -1.66
C ALA A 294 -2.49 -6.84 -0.49
N CYS A 295 -3.19 -6.38 0.55
CA CYS A 295 -2.54 -5.63 1.62
C CYS A 295 -1.50 -6.44 2.40
N PRO A 296 -1.75 -7.70 2.81
CA PRO A 296 -0.72 -8.50 3.46
C PRO A 296 0.43 -8.89 2.53
N ALA A 297 0.15 -9.14 1.24
CA ALA A 297 1.19 -9.37 0.25
C ALA A 297 2.10 -8.15 0.06
N GLN A 298 1.52 -6.94 0.00
CA GLN A 298 2.29 -5.69 0.04
C GLN A 298 3.07 -5.52 1.34
N GLY A 299 2.54 -5.99 2.46
CA GLY A 299 3.26 -6.05 3.73
C GLY A 299 4.54 -6.87 3.60
N ILE A 300 4.45 -8.09 3.03
CA ILE A 300 5.61 -8.96 2.79
C ILE A 300 6.65 -8.24 1.93
N THR A 301 6.25 -7.68 0.78
CA THR A 301 7.18 -7.06 -0.17
C THR A 301 7.81 -5.79 0.38
N THR A 302 7.04 -4.95 1.08
CA THR A 302 7.54 -3.73 1.74
C THR A 302 8.53 -4.08 2.85
N GLY A 303 8.22 -5.07 3.70
CA GLY A 303 9.12 -5.55 4.75
C GLY A 303 10.43 -6.10 4.17
N CYS A 304 10.35 -6.82 3.06
CA CYS A 304 11.50 -7.38 2.35
C CYS A 304 12.23 -6.36 1.46
N GLY A 305 11.64 -5.19 1.18
CA GLY A 305 12.24 -4.14 0.37
C GLY A 305 13.63 -3.72 0.84
N THR A 306 13.86 -3.77 2.14
CA THR A 306 15.17 -3.51 2.77
C THR A 306 16.24 -4.48 2.27
N ILE A 307 15.91 -5.77 2.06
CA ILE A 307 16.85 -6.78 1.57
C ILE A 307 17.30 -6.40 0.15
N PHE A 308 16.37 -6.06 -0.72
CA PHE A 308 16.66 -5.64 -2.10
C PHE A 308 17.50 -4.37 -2.15
N SER A 309 17.08 -3.32 -1.44
CA SER A 309 17.76 -2.02 -1.43
C SER A 309 19.18 -2.12 -0.90
N PHE A 310 19.37 -2.83 0.24
CA PHE A 310 20.66 -2.98 0.89
C PHE A 310 21.63 -3.78 0.02
N HIS A 311 21.23 -4.97 -0.45
CA HIS A 311 22.10 -5.80 -1.28
C HIS A 311 22.36 -5.22 -2.66
N TYR A 312 21.43 -4.44 -3.20
CA TYR A 312 21.70 -3.65 -4.40
C TYR A 312 22.77 -2.58 -4.12
N GLY A 313 22.66 -1.85 -3.01
CA GLY A 313 23.70 -0.92 -2.56
C GLY A 313 25.05 -1.62 -2.30
N ALA A 314 25.06 -2.83 -1.74
CA ALA A 314 26.26 -3.63 -1.49
C ALA A 314 26.85 -4.33 -2.73
N GLY A 315 26.15 -4.35 -3.86
CA GLY A 315 26.61 -4.99 -5.09
C GLY A 315 26.52 -6.53 -5.09
N ASN A 316 25.63 -7.12 -4.26
CA ASN A 316 25.50 -8.57 -4.09
C ASN A 316 24.36 -9.16 -4.94
N ASP A 317 24.66 -9.51 -6.21
CA ASP A 317 23.70 -10.10 -7.17
C ASP A 317 23.09 -11.43 -6.67
N THR A 318 23.88 -12.28 -6.04
CA THR A 318 23.42 -13.59 -5.56
C THR A 318 22.31 -13.46 -4.53
N LYS A 319 22.50 -12.59 -3.54
CA LYS A 319 21.47 -12.35 -2.49
C LYS A 319 20.22 -11.66 -3.03
N ILE A 320 20.35 -10.78 -4.03
CA ILE A 320 19.19 -10.16 -4.70
C ILE A 320 18.33 -11.22 -5.37
N ARG A 321 18.93 -12.18 -6.09
CA ARG A 321 18.19 -13.26 -6.76
C ARG A 321 17.50 -14.17 -5.76
N GLN A 322 18.21 -14.55 -4.69
CA GLN A 322 17.62 -15.32 -3.60
C GLN A 322 16.45 -14.57 -2.98
N ALA A 323 16.55 -13.24 -2.82
CA ALA A 323 15.47 -12.42 -2.30
C ALA A 323 14.25 -12.46 -3.21
N PHE A 324 14.41 -12.29 -4.53
CA PHE A 324 13.29 -12.45 -5.48
C PHE A 324 12.60 -13.80 -5.35
N LEU A 325 13.38 -14.89 -5.30
CA LEU A 325 12.83 -16.23 -5.19
C LEU A 325 12.05 -16.43 -3.88
N TYR A 326 12.66 -16.09 -2.73
CA TYR A 326 12.02 -16.33 -1.44
C TYR A 326 10.83 -15.41 -1.18
N VAL A 327 10.87 -14.15 -1.64
CA VAL A 327 9.72 -13.23 -1.56
C VAL A 327 8.58 -13.72 -2.45
N PHE A 328 8.89 -14.16 -3.68
CA PHE A 328 7.90 -14.78 -4.56
C PHE A 328 7.27 -16.03 -3.93
N LEU A 329 8.08 -16.93 -3.34
CA LEU A 329 7.56 -18.12 -2.68
C LEU A 329 6.67 -17.78 -1.48
N LEU A 330 7.07 -16.81 -0.63
CA LEU A 330 6.29 -16.42 0.53
C LEU A 330 4.95 -15.77 0.12
N CYS A 331 4.97 -14.83 -0.84
CA CYS A 331 3.77 -14.25 -1.41
C CYS A 331 2.91 -15.31 -2.12
N GLY A 332 3.54 -16.22 -2.86
CA GLY A 332 2.88 -17.28 -3.59
C GLY A 332 2.15 -18.28 -2.68
N VAL A 333 2.76 -18.67 -1.57
CA VAL A 333 2.12 -19.51 -0.55
C VAL A 333 0.91 -18.80 0.07
N TYR A 334 1.07 -17.53 0.46
CA TYR A 334 -0.02 -16.76 1.05
C TYR A 334 -1.19 -16.55 0.05
N ILE A 335 -0.89 -16.03 -1.13
CA ILE A 335 -1.90 -15.75 -2.18
C ILE A 335 -2.50 -17.06 -2.70
N GLY A 336 -1.70 -18.11 -2.86
CA GLY A 336 -2.15 -19.42 -3.32
C GLY A 336 -3.11 -20.09 -2.34
N THR A 337 -2.83 -20.03 -1.03
CA THR A 337 -3.75 -20.55 0.01
C THR A 337 -5.10 -19.84 -0.03
N LEU A 338 -5.10 -18.50 -0.10
CA LEU A 338 -6.35 -17.73 -0.20
C LEU A 338 -7.07 -17.97 -1.52
N GLY A 339 -6.31 -18.08 -2.62
CA GLY A 339 -6.86 -18.39 -3.95
C GLY A 339 -7.55 -19.74 -3.99
N ILE A 340 -6.92 -20.78 -3.44
CA ILE A 340 -7.54 -22.12 -3.34
C ILE A 340 -8.78 -22.06 -2.46
N ALA A 341 -8.71 -21.40 -1.29
CA ALA A 341 -9.83 -21.30 -0.38
C ALA A 341 -11.04 -20.63 -1.03
N VAL A 342 -10.84 -19.51 -1.77
CA VAL A 342 -11.94 -18.79 -2.41
C VAL A 342 -12.45 -19.50 -3.70
N GLN A 343 -11.63 -20.26 -4.37
CA GLN A 343 -12.06 -21.09 -5.52
C GLN A 343 -12.93 -22.28 -5.08
N VAL A 344 -12.62 -22.88 -3.93
CA VAL A 344 -13.37 -24.02 -3.37
C VAL A 344 -14.64 -23.56 -2.67
N LEU A 345 -14.58 -22.48 -1.89
CA LEU A 345 -15.65 -22.00 -1.01
C LEU A 345 -16.05 -20.53 -1.28
N PRO A 346 -16.32 -20.11 -2.54
CA PRO A 346 -16.63 -18.72 -2.84
C PRO A 346 -17.97 -18.28 -2.26
N GLU A 347 -18.94 -19.20 -2.14
CA GLU A 347 -20.26 -18.94 -1.57
C GLU A 347 -20.20 -18.58 -0.09
N VAL A 348 -19.30 -19.24 0.67
CA VAL A 348 -19.05 -18.91 2.07
C VAL A 348 -18.55 -17.48 2.21
N PHE A 349 -17.58 -17.10 1.37
CA PHE A 349 -17.07 -15.74 1.39
C PHE A 349 -18.13 -14.69 0.99
N ALA A 350 -18.87 -14.94 -0.09
CA ALA A 350 -19.95 -14.06 -0.54
C ALA A 350 -21.08 -13.97 0.51
N GLY A 351 -21.37 -15.05 1.23
CA GLY A 351 -22.40 -15.11 2.29
C GLY A 351 -22.08 -14.26 3.51
N PHE A 352 -20.82 -13.87 3.76
CA PHE A 352 -20.49 -12.89 4.80
C PHE A 352 -21.01 -11.47 4.48
N PHE A 353 -21.20 -11.16 3.20
CA PHE A 353 -21.60 -9.83 2.73
C PHE A 353 -23.06 -9.78 2.26
N LEU A 354 -23.59 -10.90 1.77
CA LEU A 354 -24.88 -10.97 1.09
C LEU A 354 -25.81 -11.97 1.78
N LYS A 355 -27.13 -11.71 1.72
CA LYS A 355 -28.15 -12.57 2.32
C LYS A 355 -28.99 -13.32 1.25
N GLU A 356 -29.11 -12.74 0.07
CA GLU A 356 -29.96 -13.28 -1.00
C GLU A 356 -29.21 -14.40 -1.77
N SER A 357 -29.80 -15.59 -1.82
CA SER A 357 -29.16 -16.77 -2.43
C SER A 357 -28.80 -16.59 -3.89
N GLY A 358 -29.65 -15.89 -4.68
CA GLY A 358 -29.39 -15.62 -6.10
C GLY A 358 -28.17 -14.75 -6.31
N THR A 359 -28.06 -13.68 -5.54
CA THR A 359 -26.94 -12.75 -5.57
C THR A 359 -25.65 -13.40 -5.05
N ILE A 360 -25.74 -14.26 -4.04
CA ILE A 360 -24.60 -15.07 -3.55
C ILE A 360 -24.03 -15.96 -4.65
N GLN A 361 -24.86 -16.70 -5.37
CA GLN A 361 -24.40 -17.60 -6.45
C GLN A 361 -23.75 -16.82 -7.61
N LEU A 362 -24.35 -15.68 -8.01
CA LEU A 362 -23.78 -14.82 -9.05
C LEU A 362 -22.42 -14.26 -8.61
N THR A 363 -22.33 -13.79 -7.35
CA THR A 363 -21.08 -13.26 -6.78
C THR A 363 -20.03 -14.35 -6.67
N ALA A 364 -20.38 -15.55 -6.26
CA ALA A 364 -19.48 -16.70 -6.19
C ALA A 364 -18.89 -17.06 -7.58
N GLY A 365 -19.72 -17.07 -8.61
CA GLY A 365 -19.29 -17.23 -10.00
C GLY A 365 -18.31 -16.12 -10.43
N SER A 366 -18.64 -14.89 -10.12
CA SER A 366 -17.80 -13.71 -10.43
C SER A 366 -16.45 -13.74 -9.70
N ILE A 367 -16.43 -14.18 -8.45
CA ILE A 367 -15.21 -14.38 -7.67
C ILE A 367 -14.31 -15.43 -8.35
N ARG A 368 -14.86 -16.58 -8.71
CA ARG A 368 -14.11 -17.64 -9.41
C ARG A 368 -13.49 -17.11 -10.70
N MET A 369 -14.27 -16.37 -11.50
CA MET A 369 -13.79 -15.77 -12.75
C MET A 369 -12.65 -14.79 -12.52
N TYR A 370 -12.77 -13.92 -11.51
CA TYR A 370 -11.77 -12.88 -11.23
C TYR A 370 -10.47 -13.43 -10.66
N THR A 371 -10.54 -14.47 -9.81
CA THR A 371 -9.41 -14.95 -9.02
C THR A 371 -8.69 -16.17 -9.58
N PHE A 372 -9.06 -16.61 -10.78
CA PHE A 372 -8.49 -17.83 -11.39
C PHE A 372 -6.97 -17.77 -11.58
N ALA A 373 -6.42 -16.60 -11.97
CA ALA A 373 -4.98 -16.38 -12.14
C ALA A 373 -4.32 -15.59 -10.99
N LEU A 374 -4.88 -15.67 -9.79
CA LEU A 374 -4.46 -14.89 -8.62
C LEU A 374 -2.96 -15.01 -8.28
N LEU A 375 -2.34 -16.18 -8.55
CA LEU A 375 -0.89 -16.37 -8.38
C LEU A 375 -0.05 -15.44 -9.26
N GLY A 376 -0.58 -14.93 -10.36
CA GLY A 376 0.08 -13.91 -11.18
C GLY A 376 0.38 -12.63 -10.40
N ILE A 377 -0.45 -12.29 -9.42
CA ILE A 377 -0.24 -11.14 -8.54
C ILE A 377 1.02 -11.32 -7.68
N ALA A 378 1.32 -12.53 -7.20
CA ALA A 378 2.54 -12.79 -6.44
C ALA A 378 3.80 -12.48 -7.24
N VAL A 379 3.82 -12.81 -8.54
CA VAL A 379 4.90 -12.45 -9.47
C VAL A 379 5.03 -10.94 -9.57
N GLN A 380 3.90 -10.24 -9.76
CA GLN A 380 3.87 -8.78 -9.89
C GLN A 380 4.41 -8.09 -8.63
N TYR A 381 3.93 -8.45 -7.46
CA TYR A 381 4.40 -7.85 -6.21
C TYR A 381 5.89 -8.09 -5.99
N ALA A 382 6.37 -9.33 -6.14
CA ALA A 382 7.78 -9.62 -5.95
C ALA A 382 8.68 -8.83 -6.90
N LEU A 383 8.35 -8.77 -8.20
CA LEU A 383 9.18 -8.11 -9.21
C LEU A 383 9.07 -6.57 -9.15
N VAL A 384 7.85 -6.04 -9.12
CA VAL A 384 7.61 -4.59 -9.16
C VAL A 384 8.14 -3.90 -7.90
N ASP A 385 7.81 -4.45 -6.71
CA ASP A 385 8.23 -3.86 -5.45
C ASP A 385 9.72 -4.06 -5.20
N GLY A 386 10.29 -5.23 -5.58
CA GLY A 386 11.73 -5.47 -5.52
C GLY A 386 12.54 -4.50 -6.40
N LEU A 387 12.08 -4.26 -7.64
CA LEU A 387 12.70 -3.27 -8.53
C LEU A 387 12.54 -1.84 -8.01
N THR A 388 11.39 -1.51 -7.45
CA THR A 388 11.13 -0.20 -6.82
C THR A 388 12.05 0.03 -5.62
N ALA A 389 12.21 -0.98 -4.77
CA ALA A 389 13.11 -0.93 -3.62
C ALA A 389 14.58 -0.73 -4.04
N MET A 390 15.00 -1.31 -5.17
CA MET A 390 16.34 -1.06 -5.75
C MET A 390 16.45 0.30 -6.47
N GLY A 391 15.39 1.12 -6.47
CA GLY A 391 15.35 2.40 -7.18
C GLY A 391 15.34 2.28 -8.71
N LYS A 392 14.94 1.12 -9.25
CA LYS A 392 14.88 0.82 -10.69
C LYS A 392 13.50 1.10 -11.27
N VAL A 393 12.96 2.29 -10.98
CA VAL A 393 11.62 2.74 -11.37
C VAL A 393 11.37 2.62 -12.87
N LYS A 394 12.37 2.90 -13.70
CA LYS A 394 12.28 2.79 -15.17
C LYS A 394 11.95 1.37 -15.66
N TYR A 395 12.20 0.35 -14.85
CA TYR A 395 11.84 -1.04 -15.16
C TYR A 395 10.56 -1.47 -14.42
N ALA A 396 10.38 -1.02 -13.19
CA ALA A 396 9.21 -1.37 -12.38
C ALA A 396 7.91 -0.76 -12.96
N LEU A 397 7.98 0.49 -13.43
CA LEU A 397 6.81 1.22 -13.94
C LEU A 397 6.16 0.53 -15.15
N PRO A 398 6.90 0.14 -16.22
CA PRO A 398 6.29 -0.57 -17.35
C PRO A 398 5.63 -1.89 -16.95
N LEU A 399 6.23 -2.65 -16.02
CA LEU A 399 5.67 -3.92 -15.55
C LEU A 399 4.31 -3.73 -14.85
N SER A 400 4.22 -2.72 -13.98
CA SER A 400 2.98 -2.40 -13.28
C SER A 400 1.92 -1.82 -14.21
N LEU A 401 2.31 -0.85 -15.08
CA LEU A 401 1.39 -0.21 -16.02
C LEU A 401 0.83 -1.19 -17.04
N PHE A 402 1.64 -2.08 -17.57
CA PHE A 402 1.19 -3.07 -18.57
C PHE A 402 0.01 -3.88 -18.05
N ARG A 403 0.10 -4.43 -16.85
CA ARG A 403 -1.02 -5.18 -16.22
C ARG A 403 -2.28 -4.34 -16.12
N LYS A 404 -2.15 -3.09 -15.66
CA LYS A 404 -3.28 -2.16 -15.50
C LYS A 404 -3.91 -1.76 -16.82
N ILE A 405 -3.08 -1.54 -17.86
CA ILE A 405 -3.55 -1.26 -19.22
C ILE A 405 -4.30 -2.46 -19.79
N VAL A 406 -3.76 -3.68 -19.65
CA VAL A 406 -4.43 -4.90 -20.08
C VAL A 406 -5.80 -5.04 -19.40
N TYR A 407 -5.87 -4.78 -18.08
CA TYR A 407 -7.13 -4.79 -17.34
C TYR A 407 -8.15 -3.80 -17.92
N MET A 408 -7.73 -2.53 -18.14
CA MET A 408 -8.61 -1.50 -18.71
C MET A 408 -9.07 -1.86 -20.14
N ILE A 409 -8.19 -2.42 -20.97
CA ILE A 409 -8.52 -2.89 -22.31
C ILE A 409 -9.56 -4.02 -22.23
N CYS A 410 -9.39 -4.98 -21.33
CA CYS A 410 -10.35 -6.05 -21.11
C CYS A 410 -11.72 -5.52 -20.66
N LEU A 411 -11.76 -4.51 -19.76
CA LEU A 411 -13.01 -3.88 -19.34
C LEU A 411 -13.76 -3.19 -20.49
N CYS A 412 -13.04 -2.69 -21.52
CA CYS A 412 -13.67 -2.11 -22.71
C CYS A 412 -14.12 -3.18 -23.72
N ILE A 413 -13.29 -4.21 -23.92
CA ILE A 413 -13.49 -5.17 -25.02
C ILE A 413 -14.46 -6.29 -24.64
N LEU A 414 -14.33 -6.86 -23.42
CA LEU A 414 -15.16 -8.01 -23.02
C LEU A 414 -16.68 -7.73 -23.13
N PRO A 415 -17.21 -6.57 -22.69
CA PRO A 415 -18.63 -6.30 -22.79
C PRO A 415 -19.16 -6.11 -24.23
N LEU A 416 -18.26 -5.92 -25.22
CA LEU A 416 -18.63 -5.78 -26.63
C LEU A 416 -18.89 -7.14 -27.31
N PHE A 417 -18.23 -8.19 -26.83
CA PHE A 417 -18.27 -9.53 -27.44
C PHE A 417 -18.94 -10.59 -26.58
N LEU A 418 -19.01 -10.35 -25.26
CA LEU A 418 -19.54 -11.31 -24.29
C LEU A 418 -20.59 -10.63 -23.39
N ASP A 419 -21.42 -11.43 -22.71
CA ASP A 419 -22.31 -10.92 -21.67
C ASP A 419 -21.51 -10.17 -20.60
N ILE A 420 -22.08 -9.10 -20.07
CA ILE A 420 -21.43 -8.22 -19.07
C ILE A 420 -20.94 -8.98 -17.83
N ARG A 421 -21.55 -10.12 -17.49
CA ARG A 421 -21.12 -10.98 -16.39
C ARG A 421 -19.71 -11.50 -16.55
N TYR A 422 -19.23 -11.68 -17.79
CA TYR A 422 -17.88 -12.15 -18.08
C TYR A 422 -16.81 -11.07 -17.98
N VAL A 423 -17.18 -9.83 -17.70
CA VAL A 423 -16.24 -8.73 -17.49
C VAL A 423 -15.25 -9.04 -16.34
N PHE A 424 -15.65 -9.86 -15.37
CA PHE A 424 -14.79 -10.25 -14.25
C PHE A 424 -13.57 -11.10 -14.68
N TYR A 425 -13.57 -11.70 -15.86
CA TYR A 425 -12.36 -12.31 -16.43
C TYR A 425 -11.25 -11.29 -16.73
N ALA A 426 -11.57 -10.00 -16.79
CA ALA A 426 -10.55 -8.96 -16.95
C ALA A 426 -9.46 -9.04 -15.86
N GLY A 427 -9.82 -9.39 -14.62
CA GLY A 427 -8.86 -9.64 -13.55
C GLY A 427 -7.91 -10.79 -13.87
N THR A 428 -8.45 -11.95 -14.16
CA THR A 428 -7.67 -13.16 -14.53
C THR A 428 -6.77 -12.94 -15.73
N ILE A 429 -7.30 -12.32 -16.81
CA ILE A 429 -6.51 -12.08 -18.03
C ILE A 429 -5.36 -11.12 -17.73
N SER A 430 -5.64 -10.03 -17.03
CA SER A 430 -4.60 -9.03 -16.70
C SER A 430 -3.52 -9.58 -15.77
N ASP A 431 -3.89 -10.41 -14.80
CA ASP A 431 -2.95 -11.02 -13.86
C ASP A 431 -2.07 -12.08 -14.54
N ALA A 432 -2.67 -12.94 -15.40
CA ALA A 432 -1.94 -13.96 -16.15
C ALA A 432 -0.98 -13.32 -17.18
N VAL A 433 -1.52 -12.44 -18.04
CA VAL A 433 -0.73 -11.78 -19.09
C VAL A 433 0.32 -10.84 -18.49
N GLY A 434 -0.04 -10.10 -17.43
CA GLY A 434 0.87 -9.23 -16.70
C GLY A 434 2.02 -10.00 -16.04
N ALA A 435 1.74 -11.15 -15.42
CA ALA A 435 2.76 -12.01 -14.83
C ALA A 435 3.71 -12.57 -15.89
N LEU A 436 3.16 -13.11 -16.99
CA LEU A 436 3.96 -13.65 -18.08
C LEU A 436 4.87 -12.59 -18.71
N PHE A 437 4.32 -11.42 -19.03
CA PHE A 437 5.10 -10.27 -19.53
C PHE A 437 6.22 -9.87 -18.58
N SER A 438 5.91 -9.81 -17.28
CA SER A 438 6.89 -9.42 -16.26
C SER A 438 8.02 -10.44 -16.13
N LEU A 439 7.74 -11.73 -16.18
CA LEU A 439 8.75 -12.79 -16.16
C LEU A 439 9.64 -12.70 -17.39
N ILE A 440 9.04 -12.62 -18.58
CA ILE A 440 9.81 -12.55 -19.85
C ILE A 440 10.72 -11.31 -19.84
N LEU A 441 10.18 -10.15 -19.50
CA LEU A 441 10.96 -8.91 -19.50
C LEU A 441 12.04 -8.90 -18.43
N PHE A 442 11.74 -9.44 -17.23
CA PHE A 442 12.70 -9.52 -16.14
C PHE A 442 13.88 -10.41 -16.49
N TRP A 443 13.64 -11.63 -16.95
CA TRP A 443 14.71 -12.57 -17.27
C TRP A 443 15.43 -12.22 -18.56
N GLY A 444 14.73 -11.74 -19.59
CA GLY A 444 15.33 -11.44 -20.90
C GLY A 444 16.11 -10.12 -20.94
N ALA A 445 15.62 -9.08 -20.27
CA ALA A 445 16.19 -7.75 -20.43
C ALA A 445 16.66 -7.10 -19.10
N ILE A 446 15.89 -7.24 -18.02
CA ILE A 446 16.14 -6.47 -16.79
C ILE A 446 17.28 -7.10 -15.97
N ASN A 447 17.19 -8.38 -15.68
CA ASN A 447 18.19 -9.10 -14.87
C ASN A 447 19.60 -9.03 -15.47
N PRO A 448 19.84 -9.23 -16.80
CA PRO A 448 21.17 -9.05 -17.40
C PRO A 448 21.71 -7.63 -17.24
N ARG A 449 20.84 -6.61 -17.35
CA ARG A 449 21.25 -5.20 -17.20
C ARG A 449 21.62 -4.86 -15.76
N ILE A 450 20.83 -5.31 -14.80
CA ILE A 450 21.14 -5.13 -13.37
C ILE A 450 22.49 -5.79 -13.03
N ARG A 451 22.74 -7.00 -13.52
CA ARG A 451 24.02 -7.68 -13.35
C ARG A 451 25.20 -6.88 -13.88
N ARG A 452 25.08 -6.34 -15.10
CA ARG A 452 26.14 -5.50 -15.69
C ARG A 452 26.38 -4.21 -14.90
N GLU A 453 25.34 -3.60 -14.37
CA GLU A 453 25.45 -2.41 -13.50
C GLU A 453 26.16 -2.75 -12.21
N LEU A 454 25.77 -3.84 -11.54
CA LEU A 454 26.39 -4.30 -10.30
C LEU A 454 27.87 -4.71 -10.47
N SER A 455 28.20 -5.38 -11.59
CA SER A 455 29.59 -5.73 -11.89
C SER A 455 30.48 -4.49 -12.12
N LYS A 456 29.96 -3.46 -12.81
CA LYS A 456 30.69 -2.19 -12.96
C LYS A 456 30.90 -1.47 -11.64
N GLU A 457 29.86 -1.38 -10.79
CA GLU A 457 29.99 -0.78 -9.44
C GLU A 457 31.00 -1.54 -8.56
N ARG A 458 31.07 -2.86 -8.68
CA ARG A 458 32.03 -3.70 -7.97
C ARG A 458 33.47 -3.44 -8.40
N ILE A 459 33.73 -3.30 -9.70
CA ILE A 459 35.04 -2.98 -10.26
C ILE A 459 35.52 -1.60 -9.77
N VAL A 460 34.64 -0.60 -9.82
CA VAL A 460 34.96 0.76 -9.36
C VAL A 460 35.31 0.77 -7.86
N ARG A 461 34.64 -0.03 -7.03
CA ARG A 461 34.95 -0.14 -5.59
C ARG A 461 36.27 -0.85 -5.28
N HIS A 462 36.61 -1.89 -6.05
CA HIS A 462 37.86 -2.62 -5.84
C HIS A 462 39.05 -1.95 -6.53
N GLY A 463 38.81 -1.07 -7.50
CA GLY A 463 39.86 -0.27 -8.14
C GLY A 463 40.19 1.05 -7.42
N GLN A 464 39.51 1.34 -6.31
CA GLN A 464 39.80 2.48 -5.41
C GLN A 464 40.57 2.08 -4.14
N ILE A 465 41.02 0.81 -4.04
CA ILE A 465 42.00 0.30 -3.07
C ILE A 465 43.31 0.10 -3.81
#